data_41f38d2baad32c19bd0d0ec1dee94933
#
_entry.id   41f38d2baad32c19bd0d0ec1dee94933
#
_cell.length_a   1.000
_cell.length_b   1.000
_cell.length_c   1.000
_cell.angle_alpha   90.00
_cell.angle_beta   90.00
_cell.angle_gamma   90.00
#
_symmetry.space_group_name_H-M   'P 1'
#
loop_
_entity.id
_entity.type
_entity.pdbx_description
1 polymer ?
#
loop_
_entity_poly.entity_id
_entity_poly.type
_entity_poly.pdbx_seq_one_letter_code
_entity_poly.pdbx_strand_id
1 'polypeptide(L)'
;MFIAIGIFFVFLLLGMPVAFSIGLSGFSFFMIRDLPMTVLVQKSISTSQSFTMLAIPLFILAGNLMNSCGITKRLMRFANACTGHMYGNIGQVSCLMSTLMGGVSGSAVADASMECRILGPEMTRLGYDRGWSAAINGLSGLIVATIPPSMGLIIYGTVGEVSIGRLFMAGWVPGILMCVLLMLAVTWSARRFGYKPEHDHPAPLSEILKALLDSIWAILFPVLLIVLIRFGIMSPTESGSFACAYALLVGTVFYHELTWESLLQTLRDSVKDITVITIILAFSGVFGYGIVFDNITVTIANALLGITSNSAILLLLVVVFLLICGMFMDCLLYTSDAADDRINV
;
A
#
# COMPACT_ATOMS: atom_id res chain seq x y z
N MET A 1 21.19 -21.36 -5.15
CA MET A 1 20.00 -20.50 -4.99
C MET A 1 18.79 -20.94 -5.81
N PHE A 2 18.91 -21.41 -7.06
CA PHE A 2 17.76 -21.87 -7.87
C PHE A 2 16.91 -22.94 -7.19
N ILE A 3 17.55 -23.91 -6.47
CA ILE A 3 16.81 -24.92 -5.71
C ILE A 3 15.98 -24.27 -4.59
N ALA A 4 16.53 -23.31 -3.87
CA ALA A 4 15.81 -22.60 -2.82
C ALA A 4 14.62 -21.78 -3.38
N ILE A 5 14.77 -21.16 -4.55
CA ILE A 5 13.69 -20.50 -5.28
C ILE A 5 12.60 -21.54 -5.65
N GLY A 6 13.00 -22.71 -6.13
CA GLY A 6 12.06 -23.81 -6.40
C GLY A 6 11.29 -24.25 -5.15
N ILE A 7 11.98 -24.42 -4.02
CA ILE A 7 11.39 -24.76 -2.72
C ILE A 7 10.39 -23.67 -2.28
N PHE A 8 10.71 -22.39 -2.46
CA PHE A 8 9.81 -21.27 -2.18
C PHE A 8 8.49 -21.41 -2.95
N PHE A 9 8.55 -21.62 -4.25
CA PHE A 9 7.34 -21.78 -5.06
C PHE A 9 6.54 -23.04 -4.70
N VAL A 10 7.21 -24.15 -4.36
CA VAL A 10 6.52 -25.37 -3.90
C VAL A 10 5.74 -25.10 -2.62
N PHE A 11 6.34 -24.46 -1.61
CA PHE A 11 5.64 -24.14 -0.37
C PHE A 11 4.51 -23.14 -0.59
N LEU A 12 4.72 -22.15 -1.47
CA LEU A 12 3.69 -21.18 -1.82
C LEU A 12 2.47 -21.85 -2.47
N LEU A 13 2.70 -22.76 -3.43
CA LEU A 13 1.63 -23.53 -4.10
C LEU A 13 0.92 -24.53 -3.17
N LEU A 14 1.59 -25.00 -2.12
CA LEU A 14 0.99 -25.81 -1.07
C LEU A 14 0.14 -24.99 -0.08
N GLY A 15 0.00 -23.67 -0.28
CA GLY A 15 -0.80 -22.80 0.56
C GLY A 15 -0.11 -22.35 1.85
N MET A 16 1.23 -22.48 1.96
CA MET A 16 1.97 -21.98 3.12
C MET A 16 2.06 -20.45 3.09
N PRO A 17 1.90 -19.75 4.22
CA PRO A 17 2.08 -18.31 4.28
C PRO A 17 3.45 -17.86 3.74
N VAL A 18 3.46 -16.78 2.97
CA VAL A 18 4.64 -16.30 2.23
C VAL A 18 5.86 -16.10 3.14
N ALA A 19 5.66 -15.55 4.34
CA ALA A 19 6.73 -15.36 5.32
C ALA A 19 7.48 -16.67 5.62
N PHE A 20 6.75 -17.74 5.92
CA PHE A 20 7.35 -19.06 6.22
C PHE A 20 7.94 -19.72 4.97
N SER A 21 7.31 -19.53 3.80
CA SER A 21 7.85 -20.02 2.52
C SER A 21 9.19 -19.39 2.20
N ILE A 22 9.35 -18.07 2.41
CA ILE A 22 10.63 -17.37 2.27
C ILE A 22 11.63 -17.85 3.32
N GLY A 23 11.22 -17.95 4.58
CA GLY A 23 12.09 -18.36 5.68
C GLY A 23 12.65 -19.76 5.49
N LEU A 24 11.79 -20.73 5.18
CA LEU A 24 12.18 -22.13 4.97
C LEU A 24 13.04 -22.30 3.70
N SER A 25 12.74 -21.57 2.63
CA SER A 25 13.57 -21.62 1.42
C SER A 25 14.95 -21.01 1.66
N GLY A 26 15.02 -19.90 2.41
CA GLY A 26 16.28 -19.31 2.85
C GLY A 26 17.06 -20.25 3.76
N PHE A 27 16.41 -20.90 4.73
CA PHE A 27 17.02 -21.93 5.59
C PHE A 27 17.56 -23.11 4.76
N SER A 28 16.76 -23.61 3.80
CA SER A 28 17.19 -24.68 2.90
C SER A 28 18.44 -24.30 2.10
N PHE A 29 18.56 -23.03 1.68
CA PHE A 29 19.76 -22.56 1.01
C PHE A 29 21.01 -22.67 1.90
N PHE A 30 20.91 -22.27 3.16
CA PHE A 30 22.01 -22.38 4.13
C PHE A 30 22.43 -23.85 4.36
N MET A 31 21.45 -24.77 4.44
CA MET A 31 21.73 -26.20 4.55
C MET A 31 22.42 -26.77 3.31
N ILE A 32 21.95 -26.40 2.11
CA ILE A 32 22.51 -26.91 0.84
C ILE A 32 23.95 -26.42 0.62
N ARG A 33 24.23 -25.17 1.05
CA ARG A 33 25.55 -24.54 0.89
C ARG A 33 26.50 -24.75 2.06
N ASP A 34 26.05 -25.50 3.08
CA ASP A 34 26.81 -25.76 4.32
C ASP A 34 27.33 -24.46 4.99
N LEU A 35 26.45 -23.41 5.00
CA LEU A 35 26.76 -22.13 5.58
C LEU A 35 26.51 -22.11 7.09
N PRO A 36 27.31 -21.36 7.87
CA PRO A 36 27.13 -21.26 9.31
C PRO A 36 25.76 -20.70 9.68
N MET A 37 25.01 -21.39 10.56
CA MET A 37 23.68 -20.95 11.04
C MET A 37 23.72 -19.63 11.80
N THR A 38 24.88 -19.27 12.34
CA THR A 38 25.10 -17.94 12.96
C THR A 38 24.87 -16.80 11.97
N VAL A 39 25.25 -16.97 10.70
CA VAL A 39 25.04 -15.96 9.64
C VAL A 39 23.54 -15.83 9.33
N LEU A 40 22.79 -16.95 9.32
CA LEU A 40 21.35 -16.93 9.13
C LEU A 40 20.65 -16.09 10.20
N VAL A 41 20.93 -16.37 11.49
CA VAL A 41 20.36 -15.62 12.61
C VAL A 41 20.77 -14.15 12.56
N GLN A 42 22.06 -13.89 12.29
CA GLN A 42 22.57 -12.53 12.16
C GLN A 42 21.88 -11.74 11.05
N LYS A 43 21.63 -12.36 9.89
CA LYS A 43 20.94 -11.69 8.76
C LYS A 43 19.46 -11.45 9.07
N SER A 44 18.76 -12.38 9.71
CA SER A 44 17.37 -12.16 10.15
C SER A 44 17.25 -10.96 11.09
N ILE A 45 18.16 -10.84 12.05
CA ILE A 45 18.13 -9.77 13.06
C ILE A 45 18.59 -8.44 12.45
N SER A 46 19.69 -8.43 11.70
CA SER A 46 20.27 -7.20 11.15
C SER A 46 19.33 -6.45 10.21
N THR A 47 18.49 -7.18 9.47
CA THR A 47 17.48 -6.57 8.60
C THR A 47 16.46 -5.78 9.43
N SER A 48 16.08 -6.27 10.60
CA SER A 48 15.12 -5.60 11.48
C SER A 48 15.71 -4.45 12.31
N GLN A 49 17.04 -4.38 12.45
CA GLN A 49 17.73 -3.37 13.25
C GLN A 49 18.06 -2.08 12.49
N SER A 50 17.78 -2.00 11.21
CA SER A 50 18.01 -0.79 10.42
C SER A 50 17.11 0.36 10.92
N PHE A 51 17.71 1.53 11.18
CA PHE A 51 16.96 2.72 11.61
C PHE A 51 15.85 3.11 10.61
N THR A 52 16.10 2.90 9.33
CA THR A 52 15.12 3.19 8.28
C THR A 52 13.90 2.26 8.36
N MET A 53 14.08 1.03 8.88
CA MET A 53 12.97 0.08 9.08
C MET A 53 11.97 0.54 10.14
N LEU A 54 12.35 1.43 11.06
CA LEU A 54 11.43 2.02 12.05
C LEU A 54 10.34 2.88 11.38
N ALA A 55 10.57 3.35 10.16
CA ALA A 55 9.54 4.08 9.42
C ALA A 55 8.29 3.22 9.17
N ILE A 56 8.46 1.91 8.89
CA ILE A 56 7.37 1.00 8.55
C ILE A 56 6.35 0.90 9.70
N PRO A 57 6.72 0.49 10.94
CA PRO A 57 5.77 0.41 12.04
C PRO A 57 5.12 1.76 12.38
N LEU A 58 5.86 2.85 12.26
CA LEU A 58 5.33 4.17 12.55
C LEU A 58 4.28 4.61 11.51
N PHE A 59 4.51 4.38 10.23
CA PHE A 59 3.52 4.70 9.20
C PHE A 59 2.31 3.77 9.24
N ILE A 60 2.46 2.49 9.59
CA ILE A 60 1.34 1.57 9.81
C ILE A 60 0.46 2.09 10.95
N LEU A 61 1.08 2.41 12.08
CA LEU A 61 0.36 2.96 13.23
C LEU A 61 -0.33 4.29 12.88
N ALA A 62 0.36 5.19 12.17
CA ALA A 62 -0.21 6.46 11.74
C ALA A 62 -1.43 6.26 10.82
N GLY A 63 -1.34 5.36 9.83
CA GLY A 63 -2.44 5.04 8.92
C GLY A 63 -3.66 4.47 9.66
N ASN A 64 -3.43 3.51 10.57
CA ASN A 64 -4.50 2.93 11.38
C ASN A 64 -5.13 3.95 12.35
N LEU A 65 -4.33 4.83 12.96
CA LEU A 65 -4.83 5.93 13.79
C LEU A 65 -5.69 6.89 12.97
N MET A 66 -5.24 7.27 11.78
CA MET A 66 -6.00 8.17 10.92
C MET A 66 -7.33 7.56 10.47
N ASN A 67 -7.36 6.27 10.17
CA ASN A 67 -8.60 5.58 9.84
C ASN A 67 -9.61 5.58 11.01
N SER A 68 -9.14 5.42 12.25
CA SER A 68 -9.99 5.44 13.44
C SER A 68 -10.42 6.84 13.89
N CYS A 69 -9.79 7.91 13.35
CA CYS A 69 -10.13 9.30 13.63
C CYS A 69 -11.31 9.86 12.81
N GLY A 70 -12.02 9.03 12.03
CA GLY A 70 -13.17 9.47 11.21
C GLY A 70 -12.77 10.28 9.97
N ILE A 71 -11.49 10.28 9.59
CA ILE A 71 -10.97 10.94 8.40
C ILE A 71 -11.66 10.41 7.14
N THR A 72 -11.81 9.10 7.05
CA THR A 72 -12.44 8.40 5.92
C THR A 72 -13.83 8.93 5.58
N LYS A 73 -14.70 9.13 6.59
CA LYS A 73 -16.06 9.66 6.38
C LYS A 73 -16.05 11.08 5.82
N ARG A 74 -15.11 11.90 6.27
CA ARG A 74 -14.98 13.30 5.82
C ARG A 74 -14.44 13.37 4.40
N LEU A 75 -13.41 12.61 4.10
CA LEU A 75 -12.86 12.50 2.74
C LEU A 75 -13.88 11.95 1.75
N MET A 76 -14.71 10.97 2.16
CA MET A 76 -15.79 10.43 1.34
C MET A 76 -16.85 11.50 1.04
N ARG A 77 -17.25 12.32 2.01
CA ARG A 77 -18.18 13.44 1.78
C ARG A 77 -17.59 14.45 0.79
N PHE A 78 -16.33 14.79 0.96
CA PHE A 78 -15.63 15.69 0.03
C PHE A 78 -15.55 15.10 -1.37
N ALA A 79 -15.15 13.84 -1.50
CA ALA A 79 -15.10 13.14 -2.77
C ALA A 79 -16.47 13.10 -3.46
N ASN A 80 -17.53 12.80 -2.72
CA ASN A 80 -18.90 12.77 -3.27
C ASN A 80 -19.36 14.16 -3.70
N ALA A 81 -19.09 15.21 -2.93
CA ALA A 81 -19.40 16.60 -3.33
C ALA A 81 -18.68 17.00 -4.64
N CYS A 82 -17.48 16.51 -4.87
CA CYS A 82 -16.72 16.79 -6.09
C CYS A 82 -17.21 15.98 -7.30
N THR A 83 -17.60 14.73 -7.11
CA THR A 83 -17.80 13.75 -8.20
C THR A 83 -19.26 13.31 -8.39
N GLY A 84 -20.19 13.68 -7.51
CA GLY A 84 -21.58 13.21 -7.52
C GLY A 84 -22.34 13.47 -8.82
N HIS A 85 -21.93 14.44 -9.63
CA HIS A 85 -22.50 14.77 -10.93
C HIS A 85 -21.87 13.97 -12.10
N MET A 86 -20.83 13.15 -11.84
CA MET A 86 -20.14 12.41 -12.87
C MET A 86 -20.79 11.04 -13.12
N TYR A 87 -20.66 10.51 -14.35
CA TYR A 87 -21.09 9.18 -14.66
C TYR A 87 -20.30 8.14 -13.85
N GLY A 88 -21.02 7.17 -13.24
CA GLY A 88 -20.42 6.21 -12.33
C GLY A 88 -19.93 6.84 -11.03
N ASN A 89 -20.68 7.79 -10.47
CA ASN A 89 -20.32 8.65 -9.35
C ASN A 89 -19.64 7.91 -8.20
N ILE A 90 -20.15 6.77 -7.74
CA ILE A 90 -19.52 6.02 -6.63
C ILE A 90 -18.15 5.45 -7.04
N GLY A 91 -17.96 5.03 -8.30
CA GLY A 91 -16.65 4.67 -8.81
C GLY A 91 -15.70 5.87 -8.88
N GLN A 92 -16.21 7.07 -9.18
CA GLN A 92 -15.43 8.30 -9.14
C GLN A 92 -15.06 8.67 -7.69
N VAL A 93 -16.00 8.49 -6.75
CA VAL A 93 -15.74 8.67 -5.31
C VAL A 93 -14.62 7.73 -4.86
N SER A 94 -14.63 6.44 -5.25
CA SER A 94 -13.57 5.48 -4.95
C SER A 94 -12.21 6.00 -5.47
N CYS A 95 -12.11 6.41 -6.74
CA CYS A 95 -10.85 6.91 -7.31
C CYS A 95 -10.31 8.16 -6.58
N LEU A 96 -11.18 9.12 -6.28
CA LEU A 96 -10.78 10.35 -5.60
C LEU A 96 -10.46 10.08 -4.13
N MET A 97 -11.24 9.23 -3.48
CA MET A 97 -11.03 8.83 -2.09
C MET A 97 -9.69 8.11 -1.93
N SER A 98 -9.37 7.11 -2.77
CA SER A 98 -8.08 6.44 -2.77
C SER A 98 -6.92 7.41 -3.02
N THR A 99 -7.12 8.42 -3.88
CA THR A 99 -6.11 9.47 -4.10
C THR A 99 -5.82 10.27 -2.83
N LEU A 100 -6.86 10.62 -2.09
CA LEU A 100 -6.74 11.36 -0.83
C LEU A 100 -6.23 10.48 0.31
N MET A 101 -6.68 9.22 0.36
CA MET A 101 -6.25 8.23 1.34
C MET A 101 -4.82 7.73 1.10
N GLY A 102 -4.30 7.81 -0.13
CA GLY A 102 -2.91 7.50 -0.46
C GLY A 102 -1.92 8.25 0.41
N GLY A 103 -2.20 9.55 0.64
CA GLY A 103 -1.42 10.36 1.56
C GLY A 103 -1.60 10.02 3.05
N VAL A 104 -2.51 9.13 3.42
CA VAL A 104 -2.91 8.86 4.80
C VAL A 104 -2.59 7.43 5.22
N SER A 105 -3.13 6.42 4.53
CA SER A 105 -3.01 5.00 4.90
C SER A 105 -1.78 4.32 4.31
N GLY A 106 -1.40 4.69 3.08
CA GLY A 106 -0.26 4.12 2.36
C GLY A 106 -0.36 2.63 2.04
N SER A 107 -1.49 1.97 2.33
CA SER A 107 -1.73 0.54 2.10
C SER A 107 -2.86 0.31 1.11
N ALA A 108 -2.52 -0.20 -0.09
CA ALA A 108 -3.50 -0.50 -1.15
C ALA A 108 -4.57 -1.49 -0.69
N VAL A 109 -4.17 -2.54 0.02
CA VAL A 109 -5.05 -3.62 0.47
C VAL A 109 -6.03 -3.15 1.53
N ALA A 110 -5.52 -2.42 2.54
CA ALA A 110 -6.37 -1.85 3.58
C ALA A 110 -7.40 -0.89 3.00
N ASP A 111 -7.00 -0.05 2.03
CA ASP A 111 -7.86 0.90 1.36
C ASP A 111 -8.93 0.20 0.51
N ALA A 112 -8.53 -0.73 -0.37
CA ALA A 112 -9.46 -1.52 -1.18
C ALA A 112 -10.46 -2.30 -0.32
N SER A 113 -10.02 -2.90 0.79
CA SER A 113 -10.89 -3.61 1.73
C SER A 113 -11.88 -2.68 2.41
N MET A 114 -11.42 -1.50 2.82
CA MET A 114 -12.26 -0.46 3.43
C MET A 114 -13.29 0.06 2.42
N GLU A 115 -12.88 0.39 1.21
CA GLU A 115 -13.77 0.85 0.13
C GLU A 115 -14.81 -0.21 -0.22
N CYS A 116 -14.43 -1.48 -0.33
CA CYS A 116 -15.38 -2.57 -0.55
C CYS A 116 -16.43 -2.68 0.57
N ARG A 117 -16.07 -2.44 1.82
CA ARG A 117 -17.00 -2.46 2.96
C ARG A 117 -17.94 -1.25 2.96
N ILE A 118 -17.45 -0.07 2.59
CA ILE A 118 -18.21 1.19 2.66
C ILE A 118 -18.99 1.42 1.37
N LEU A 119 -18.32 1.35 0.21
CA LEU A 119 -18.92 1.66 -1.09
C LEU A 119 -19.60 0.46 -1.74
N GLY A 120 -19.16 -0.78 -1.46
CA GLY A 120 -19.69 -1.99 -2.07
C GLY A 120 -21.20 -2.19 -1.86
N PRO A 121 -21.76 -2.07 -0.65
CA PRO A 121 -23.19 -2.13 -0.41
C PRO A 121 -23.96 -1.05 -1.18
N GLU A 122 -23.44 0.16 -1.25
CA GLU A 122 -24.04 1.29 -1.93
C GLU A 122 -24.01 1.11 -3.46
N MET A 123 -22.88 0.65 -4.01
CA MET A 123 -22.78 0.27 -5.42
C MET A 123 -23.82 -0.79 -5.78
N THR A 124 -23.97 -1.82 -4.94
CA THR A 124 -24.97 -2.87 -5.14
C THR A 124 -26.41 -2.33 -5.07
N ARG A 125 -26.71 -1.43 -4.13
CA ARG A 125 -28.01 -0.78 -3.98
C ARG A 125 -28.40 0.05 -5.21
N LEU A 126 -27.42 0.72 -5.81
CA LEU A 126 -27.61 1.55 -7.03
C LEU A 126 -27.60 0.73 -8.32
N GLY A 127 -27.47 -0.60 -8.22
CA GLY A 127 -27.55 -1.50 -9.38
C GLY A 127 -26.26 -1.60 -10.18
N TYR A 128 -25.12 -1.24 -9.62
CA TYR A 128 -23.82 -1.50 -10.25
C TYR A 128 -23.52 -3.00 -10.26
N ASP A 129 -22.93 -3.48 -11.34
CA ASP A 129 -22.46 -4.86 -11.43
C ASP A 129 -21.37 -5.15 -10.40
N ARG A 130 -21.45 -6.30 -9.74
CA ARG A 130 -20.52 -6.68 -8.66
C ARG A 130 -19.08 -6.80 -9.15
N GLY A 131 -18.90 -7.35 -10.38
CA GLY A 131 -17.58 -7.48 -10.98
C GLY A 131 -16.97 -6.12 -11.32
N TRP A 132 -17.79 -5.20 -11.85
CA TRP A 132 -17.37 -3.83 -12.11
C TRP A 132 -16.99 -3.09 -10.81
N SER A 133 -17.80 -3.22 -9.77
CA SER A 133 -17.55 -2.59 -8.46
C SER A 133 -16.26 -3.11 -7.83
N ALA A 134 -16.05 -4.43 -7.84
CA ALA A 134 -14.83 -5.04 -7.32
C ALA A 134 -13.58 -4.61 -8.11
N ALA A 135 -13.69 -4.52 -9.45
CA ALA A 135 -12.59 -4.08 -10.30
C ALA A 135 -12.20 -2.62 -10.02
N ILE A 136 -13.18 -1.72 -9.86
CA ILE A 136 -12.89 -0.31 -9.57
C ILE A 136 -12.24 -0.16 -8.20
N ASN A 137 -12.82 -0.75 -7.15
CA ASN A 137 -12.28 -0.66 -5.79
C ASN A 137 -10.89 -1.31 -5.67
N GLY A 138 -10.61 -2.38 -6.42
CA GLY A 138 -9.30 -2.99 -6.46
C GLY A 138 -8.26 -2.14 -7.20
N LEU A 139 -8.65 -1.52 -8.32
CA LEU A 139 -7.76 -0.66 -9.10
C LEU A 139 -7.51 0.69 -8.42
N SER A 140 -8.50 1.27 -7.74
CA SER A 140 -8.33 2.51 -6.99
C SER A 140 -7.31 2.35 -5.86
N GLY A 141 -7.29 1.20 -5.18
CA GLY A 141 -6.28 0.89 -4.16
C GLY A 141 -4.82 0.98 -4.66
N LEU A 142 -4.55 0.77 -5.95
CA LEU A 142 -3.21 0.95 -6.51
C LEU A 142 -2.75 2.42 -6.45
N ILE A 143 -3.67 3.37 -6.49
CA ILE A 143 -3.35 4.80 -6.35
C ILE A 143 -2.75 5.05 -4.96
N VAL A 144 -3.34 4.43 -3.91
CA VAL A 144 -2.86 4.53 -2.52
C VAL A 144 -1.43 4.00 -2.37
N ALA A 145 -1.11 2.90 -3.05
CA ALA A 145 0.24 2.35 -3.02
C ALA A 145 1.27 3.25 -3.72
N THR A 146 0.83 4.15 -4.56
CA THR A 146 1.72 5.01 -5.39
C THR A 146 1.88 6.40 -4.78
N ILE A 147 0.83 6.97 -4.20
CA ILE A 147 0.86 8.31 -3.57
C ILE A 147 1.54 8.24 -2.19
N PRO A 148 2.55 9.08 -1.93
CA PRO A 148 3.24 9.10 -0.64
C PRO A 148 2.38 9.70 0.50
N PRO A 149 2.61 9.22 1.75
CA PRO A 149 3.50 8.14 2.14
C PRO A 149 2.96 6.75 1.77
N SER A 150 3.77 5.91 1.15
CA SER A 150 3.41 4.57 0.73
C SER A 150 4.33 3.54 1.38
N MET A 151 3.74 2.48 1.95
CA MET A 151 4.50 1.38 2.55
C MET A 151 5.39 0.67 1.52
N GLY A 152 4.90 0.46 0.30
CA GLY A 152 5.68 -0.15 -0.77
C GLY A 152 6.93 0.66 -1.12
N LEU A 153 6.82 1.98 -1.19
CA LEU A 153 7.97 2.87 -1.46
C LEU A 153 8.97 2.89 -0.29
N ILE A 154 8.51 2.78 0.95
CA ILE A 154 9.39 2.70 2.13
C ILE A 154 10.17 1.38 2.11
N ILE A 155 9.50 0.25 1.90
CA ILE A 155 10.13 -1.07 1.83
C ILE A 155 11.13 -1.12 0.68
N TYR A 156 10.73 -0.66 -0.51
CA TYR A 156 11.62 -0.61 -1.67
C TYR A 156 12.85 0.27 -1.41
N GLY A 157 12.63 1.45 -0.85
CA GLY A 157 13.73 2.37 -0.53
C GLY A 157 14.71 1.81 0.49
N THR A 158 14.20 1.07 1.47
CA THR A 158 15.02 0.47 2.52
C THR A 158 15.80 -0.74 2.02
N VAL A 159 15.15 -1.65 1.29
CA VAL A 159 15.79 -2.87 0.75
C VAL A 159 16.72 -2.52 -0.41
N GLY A 160 16.34 -1.57 -1.26
CA GLY A 160 17.12 -1.12 -2.41
C GLY A 160 18.19 -0.07 -2.09
N GLU A 161 18.32 0.34 -0.81
CA GLU A 161 19.25 1.39 -0.36
C GLU A 161 19.09 2.71 -1.14
N VAL A 162 17.84 3.01 -1.56
CA VAL A 162 17.47 4.23 -2.29
C VAL A 162 16.80 5.23 -1.36
N SER A 163 17.03 6.51 -1.60
CA SER A 163 16.43 7.58 -0.81
C SER A 163 14.89 7.55 -0.85
N ILE A 164 14.26 7.23 0.28
CA ILE A 164 12.79 7.20 0.45
C ILE A 164 12.18 8.56 0.12
N GLY A 165 12.83 9.66 0.51
CA GLY A 165 12.36 11.00 0.18
C GLY A 165 12.28 11.26 -1.33
N ARG A 166 13.26 10.78 -2.12
CA ARG A 166 13.22 10.86 -3.59
C ARG A 166 12.12 9.98 -4.18
N LEU A 167 11.91 8.79 -3.63
CA LEU A 167 10.83 7.89 -4.04
C LEU A 167 9.46 8.53 -3.78
N PHE A 168 9.27 9.17 -2.63
CA PHE A 168 8.06 9.89 -2.32
C PHE A 168 7.80 11.03 -3.32
N MET A 169 8.82 11.81 -3.66
CA MET A 169 8.67 12.85 -4.68
C MET A 169 8.32 12.29 -6.06
N ALA A 170 8.90 11.14 -6.43
CA ALA A 170 8.63 10.50 -7.71
C ALA A 170 7.23 9.87 -7.79
N GLY A 171 6.64 9.42 -6.68
CA GLY A 171 5.34 8.76 -6.63
C GLY A 171 4.14 9.66 -6.95
N TRP A 172 4.26 10.98 -6.78
CA TRP A 172 3.16 11.92 -7.01
C TRP A 172 2.65 11.94 -8.45
N VAL A 173 3.56 12.07 -9.40
CA VAL A 173 3.19 12.17 -10.82
C VAL A 173 2.48 10.92 -11.31
N PRO A 174 3.01 9.70 -11.10
CA PRO A 174 2.31 8.48 -11.43
C PRO A 174 0.97 8.32 -10.70
N GLY A 175 0.92 8.63 -9.40
CA GLY A 175 -0.30 8.50 -8.61
C GLY A 175 -1.44 9.40 -9.12
N ILE A 176 -1.15 10.67 -9.40
CA ILE A 176 -2.14 11.59 -10.00
C ILE A 176 -2.54 11.14 -11.40
N LEU A 177 -1.58 10.69 -12.21
CA LEU A 177 -1.85 10.18 -13.55
C LEU A 177 -2.78 8.95 -13.49
N MET A 178 -2.53 8.01 -12.56
CA MET A 178 -3.39 6.85 -12.34
C MET A 178 -4.80 7.27 -11.93
N CYS A 179 -4.96 8.23 -11.02
CA CYS A 179 -6.25 8.77 -10.64
C CYS A 179 -7.02 9.30 -11.85
N VAL A 180 -6.40 10.18 -12.65
CA VAL A 180 -7.04 10.77 -13.83
C VAL A 180 -7.42 9.70 -14.85
N LEU A 181 -6.52 8.77 -15.18
CA LEU A 181 -6.78 7.70 -16.14
C LEU A 181 -7.89 6.77 -15.66
N LEU A 182 -7.89 6.43 -14.35
CA LEU A 182 -8.94 5.58 -13.79
C LEU A 182 -10.29 6.30 -13.77
N MET A 183 -10.36 7.58 -13.41
CA MET A 183 -11.58 8.38 -13.50
C MET A 183 -12.13 8.47 -14.93
N LEU A 184 -11.27 8.59 -15.93
CA LEU A 184 -11.67 8.54 -17.33
C LEU A 184 -12.21 7.15 -17.71
N ALA A 185 -11.55 6.07 -17.29
CA ALA A 185 -11.99 4.70 -17.53
C ALA A 185 -13.34 4.42 -16.83
N VAL A 186 -13.53 4.90 -15.60
CA VAL A 186 -14.83 4.84 -14.89
C VAL A 186 -15.90 5.57 -15.66
N THR A 187 -15.66 6.80 -16.12
CA THR A 187 -16.61 7.57 -16.90
C THR A 187 -16.99 6.84 -18.20
N TRP A 188 -16.01 6.31 -18.92
CA TRP A 188 -16.22 5.59 -20.17
C TRP A 188 -17.01 4.29 -19.96
N SER A 189 -16.61 3.47 -18.99
CA SER A 189 -17.30 2.22 -18.67
C SER A 189 -18.70 2.46 -18.12
N ALA A 190 -18.89 3.44 -17.24
CA ALA A 190 -20.19 3.79 -16.68
C ALA A 190 -21.18 4.22 -17.75
N ARG A 191 -20.75 5.02 -18.75
CA ARG A 191 -21.59 5.38 -19.90
C ARG A 191 -21.98 4.15 -20.72
N ARG A 192 -21.03 3.21 -20.92
CA ARG A 192 -21.28 1.98 -21.69
C ARG A 192 -22.25 1.04 -21.00
N PHE A 193 -22.19 0.94 -19.66
CA PHE A 193 -23.12 0.13 -18.86
C PHE A 193 -24.43 0.85 -18.48
N GLY A 194 -24.57 2.14 -18.82
CA GLY A 194 -25.77 2.92 -18.56
C GLY A 194 -25.91 3.41 -17.11
N TYR A 195 -24.83 3.44 -16.35
CA TYR A 195 -24.84 3.99 -14.97
C TYR A 195 -24.95 5.50 -15.02
N LYS A 196 -26.01 6.04 -14.42
CA LYS A 196 -26.31 7.47 -14.41
C LYS A 196 -25.63 8.19 -13.25
N PRO A 197 -25.38 9.51 -13.36
CA PRO A 197 -24.98 10.34 -12.23
C PRO A 197 -26.05 10.31 -11.12
N GLU A 198 -25.65 10.52 -9.88
CA GLU A 198 -26.58 10.68 -8.75
C GLU A 198 -27.26 12.06 -8.78
N HIS A 199 -26.51 13.07 -9.19
CA HIS A 199 -27.00 14.44 -9.31
C HIS A 199 -26.85 14.95 -10.73
N ASP A 200 -27.90 15.61 -11.25
CA ASP A 200 -27.88 16.19 -12.61
C ASP A 200 -26.96 17.43 -12.71
N HIS A 201 -26.68 18.07 -11.60
CA HIS A 201 -25.84 19.27 -11.53
C HIS A 201 -24.68 19.10 -10.56
N PRO A 202 -23.53 19.76 -10.81
CA PRO A 202 -22.44 19.81 -9.85
C PRO A 202 -22.93 20.44 -8.53
N ALA A 203 -22.42 19.93 -7.41
CA ALA A 203 -22.72 20.49 -6.10
C ALA A 203 -22.34 22.00 -6.06
N PRO A 204 -23.12 22.82 -5.36
CA PRO A 204 -22.81 24.24 -5.24
C PRO A 204 -21.42 24.42 -4.58
N LEU A 205 -20.69 25.45 -5.03
CA LEU A 205 -19.33 25.71 -4.53
C LEU A 205 -19.25 25.85 -3.01
N SER A 206 -20.34 26.34 -2.40
CA SER A 206 -20.47 26.45 -0.95
C SER A 206 -20.45 25.08 -0.24
N GLU A 207 -21.04 24.07 -0.83
CA GLU A 207 -21.08 22.70 -0.30
C GLU A 207 -19.69 22.02 -0.45
N ILE A 208 -19.07 22.17 -1.62
CA ILE A 208 -17.70 21.68 -1.86
C ILE A 208 -16.74 22.34 -0.87
N LEU A 209 -16.81 23.66 -0.70
CA LEU A 209 -15.94 24.38 0.22
C LEU A 209 -16.17 23.98 1.67
N LYS A 210 -17.41 23.73 2.07
CA LYS A 210 -17.74 23.26 3.40
C LYS A 210 -17.19 21.83 3.66
N ALA A 211 -17.35 20.93 2.70
CA ALA A 211 -16.79 19.59 2.77
C ALA A 211 -15.25 19.61 2.77
N LEU A 212 -14.63 20.51 2.02
CA LEU A 212 -13.19 20.75 2.01
C LEU A 212 -12.69 21.20 3.40
N LEU A 213 -13.37 22.19 4.00
CA LEU A 213 -13.00 22.70 5.33
C LEU A 213 -13.16 21.63 6.43
N ASP A 214 -14.19 20.79 6.33
CA ASP A 214 -14.37 19.66 7.25
C ASP A 214 -13.25 18.60 7.11
N SER A 215 -12.71 18.45 5.90
CA SER A 215 -11.65 17.50 5.56
C SER A 215 -10.24 18.09 5.59
N ILE A 216 -10.08 19.39 5.92
CA ILE A 216 -8.82 20.11 5.75
C ILE A 216 -7.65 19.47 6.49
N TRP A 217 -7.86 18.99 7.71
CA TRP A 217 -6.83 18.33 8.50
C TRP A 217 -6.36 17.02 7.87
N ALA A 218 -7.25 16.27 7.23
CA ALA A 218 -6.90 15.06 6.52
C ALA A 218 -6.07 15.35 5.27
N ILE A 219 -6.45 16.37 4.49
CA ILE A 219 -5.78 16.75 3.25
C ILE A 219 -4.43 17.45 3.53
N LEU A 220 -4.36 18.21 4.61
CA LEU A 220 -3.14 18.92 5.01
C LEU A 220 -2.01 17.97 5.40
N PHE A 221 -2.33 16.80 5.96
CA PHE A 221 -1.34 15.85 6.44
C PHE A 221 -0.31 15.41 5.39
N PRO A 222 -0.70 14.83 4.24
CA PRO A 222 0.26 14.41 3.22
C PRO A 222 1.06 15.59 2.65
N VAL A 223 0.45 16.76 2.56
CA VAL A 223 1.14 17.98 2.11
C VAL A 223 2.22 18.40 3.10
N LEU A 224 1.90 18.42 4.41
CA LEU A 224 2.87 18.72 5.47
C LEU A 224 4.03 17.72 5.46
N LEU A 225 3.73 16.42 5.38
CA LEU A 225 4.76 15.37 5.34
C LEU A 225 5.76 15.61 4.22
N ILE A 226 5.27 15.88 3.01
CA ILE A 226 6.13 16.09 1.85
C ILE A 226 6.96 17.35 1.98
N VAL A 227 6.35 18.42 2.43
CA VAL A 227 7.06 19.68 2.67
C VAL A 227 8.19 19.45 3.67
N LEU A 228 7.93 18.80 4.80
CA LEU A 228 8.92 18.53 5.85
C LEU A 228 10.09 17.66 5.34
N ILE A 229 9.78 16.62 4.57
CA ILE A 229 10.81 15.74 3.95
C ILE A 229 11.56 16.48 2.85
N ARG A 230 10.88 17.26 2.01
CA ARG A 230 11.47 17.95 0.86
C ARG A 230 12.48 19.02 1.28
N PHE A 231 12.15 19.76 2.34
CA PHE A 231 13.06 20.78 2.91
C PHE A 231 14.15 20.18 3.80
N GLY A 232 14.18 18.84 3.99
CA GLY A 232 15.17 18.16 4.82
C GLY A 232 15.02 18.45 6.32
N ILE A 233 13.83 18.88 6.74
CA ILE A 233 13.52 19.16 8.15
C ILE A 233 13.39 17.86 8.94
N MET A 234 12.86 16.82 8.28
CA MET A 234 12.63 15.50 8.86
C MET A 234 13.12 14.40 7.93
N SER A 235 13.73 13.37 8.52
CA SER A 235 13.98 12.09 7.88
C SER A 235 12.67 11.31 7.69
N PRO A 236 12.62 10.28 6.82
CA PRO A 236 11.43 9.44 6.66
C PRO A 236 10.96 8.78 7.97
N THR A 237 11.88 8.38 8.84
CA THR A 237 11.57 7.78 10.14
C THR A 237 10.96 8.79 11.10
N GLU A 238 11.52 10.00 11.19
CA GLU A 238 10.98 11.11 11.99
C GLU A 238 9.61 11.53 11.47
N SER A 239 9.42 11.50 10.15
CA SER A 239 8.13 11.78 9.52
C SER A 239 7.05 10.77 9.92
N GLY A 240 7.41 9.48 10.12
CA GLY A 240 6.50 8.48 10.67
C GLY A 240 6.08 8.79 12.11
N SER A 241 7.02 9.23 12.96
CA SER A 241 6.71 9.66 14.33
C SER A 241 5.82 10.90 14.35
N PHE A 242 6.12 11.88 13.50
CA PHE A 242 5.28 13.07 13.30
C PHE A 242 3.87 12.68 12.84
N ALA A 243 3.74 11.72 11.93
CA ALA A 243 2.47 11.21 11.43
C ALA A 243 1.60 10.64 12.56
N CYS A 244 2.18 9.85 13.46
CA CYS A 244 1.47 9.33 14.64
C CYS A 244 1.01 10.45 15.57
N ALA A 245 1.89 11.40 15.88
CA ALA A 245 1.55 12.54 16.74
C ALA A 245 0.45 13.41 16.10
N TYR A 246 0.53 13.65 14.80
CA TYR A 246 -0.49 14.38 14.04
C TYR A 246 -1.84 13.67 14.07
N ALA A 247 -1.87 12.36 13.82
CA ALA A 247 -3.10 11.57 13.86
C ALA A 247 -3.77 11.60 15.24
N LEU A 248 -2.98 11.47 16.32
CA LEU A 248 -3.48 11.59 17.69
C LEU A 248 -4.05 12.98 17.95
N LEU A 249 -3.35 14.04 17.57
CA LEU A 249 -3.81 15.41 17.75
C LEU A 249 -5.10 15.67 16.97
N VAL A 250 -5.16 15.29 15.71
CA VAL A 250 -6.36 15.47 14.87
C VAL A 250 -7.54 14.67 15.42
N GLY A 251 -7.33 13.42 15.80
CA GLY A 251 -8.39 12.55 16.31
C GLY A 251 -8.94 12.95 17.67
N THR A 252 -8.09 13.50 18.55
CA THR A 252 -8.51 13.88 19.91
C THR A 252 -8.99 15.33 20.01
N VAL A 253 -8.26 16.28 19.37
CA VAL A 253 -8.50 17.73 19.56
C VAL A 253 -9.44 18.30 18.49
N PHE A 254 -9.27 17.92 17.22
CA PHE A 254 -10.04 18.52 16.13
C PHE A 254 -11.30 17.74 15.79
N TYR A 255 -11.21 16.42 15.72
CA TYR A 255 -12.35 15.59 15.30
C TYR A 255 -13.10 14.97 16.48
N HIS A 256 -12.51 14.86 17.65
CA HIS A 256 -13.09 14.29 18.88
C HIS A 256 -13.71 12.89 18.68
N GLU A 257 -13.20 12.12 17.71
CA GLU A 257 -13.72 10.78 17.39
C GLU A 257 -12.86 9.66 17.98
N LEU A 258 -11.62 9.97 18.41
CA LEU A 258 -10.70 8.98 18.96
C LEU A 258 -11.02 8.75 20.44
N THR A 259 -11.74 7.66 20.73
CA THR A 259 -12.00 7.20 22.11
C THR A 259 -10.86 6.33 22.61
N TRP A 260 -10.76 6.16 23.94
CA TRP A 260 -9.75 5.30 24.54
C TRP A 260 -9.85 3.84 24.08
N GLU A 261 -11.06 3.32 23.94
CA GLU A 261 -11.31 1.97 23.41
C GLU A 261 -10.86 1.84 21.95
N SER A 262 -11.21 2.82 21.11
CA SER A 262 -10.79 2.88 19.71
C SER A 262 -9.26 2.96 19.59
N LEU A 263 -8.61 3.74 20.45
CA LEU A 263 -7.15 3.83 20.48
C LEU A 263 -6.51 2.49 20.82
N LEU A 264 -6.99 1.80 21.86
CA LEU A 264 -6.46 0.48 22.24
C LEU A 264 -6.69 -0.57 21.16
N GLN A 265 -7.85 -0.54 20.51
CA GLN A 265 -8.12 -1.44 19.38
C GLN A 265 -7.18 -1.15 18.22
N THR A 266 -7.02 0.12 17.85
CA THR A 266 -6.09 0.55 16.78
C THR A 266 -4.66 0.13 17.07
N LEU A 267 -4.20 0.25 18.31
CA LEU A 267 -2.86 -0.21 18.71
C LEU A 267 -2.72 -1.73 18.55
N ARG A 268 -3.73 -2.51 18.95
CA ARG A 268 -3.72 -3.98 18.80
C ARG A 268 -3.67 -4.40 17.33
N ASP A 269 -4.47 -3.76 16.49
CA ASP A 269 -4.51 -4.07 15.06
C ASP A 269 -3.19 -3.64 14.39
N SER A 270 -2.64 -2.48 14.75
CA SER A 270 -1.31 -2.05 14.28
C SER A 270 -0.20 -3.02 14.66
N VAL A 271 -0.23 -3.57 15.86
CA VAL A 271 0.77 -4.59 16.29
C VAL A 271 0.68 -5.83 15.42
N LYS A 272 -0.53 -6.29 15.08
CA LYS A 272 -0.70 -7.45 14.17
C LYS A 272 -0.11 -7.17 12.80
N ASP A 273 -0.46 -6.03 12.19
CA ASP A 273 0.04 -5.64 10.87
C ASP A 273 1.57 -5.50 10.86
N ILE A 274 2.13 -4.83 11.86
CA ILE A 274 3.58 -4.65 12.03
C ILE A 274 4.28 -6.00 12.17
N THR A 275 3.71 -6.93 12.96
CA THR A 275 4.30 -8.25 13.19
C THR A 275 4.42 -9.03 11.88
N VAL A 276 3.37 -9.06 11.07
CA VAL A 276 3.37 -9.77 9.78
C VAL A 276 4.48 -9.22 8.87
N ILE A 277 4.56 -7.91 8.72
CA ILE A 277 5.55 -7.28 7.85
C ILE A 277 6.97 -7.48 8.38
N THR A 278 7.17 -7.36 9.69
CA THR A 278 8.49 -7.55 10.30
C THR A 278 9.03 -8.97 10.11
N ILE A 279 8.17 -9.98 10.24
CA ILE A 279 8.57 -11.38 10.01
C ILE A 279 8.93 -11.61 8.54
N ILE A 280 8.14 -11.07 7.59
CA ILE A 280 8.45 -11.16 6.16
C ILE A 280 9.81 -10.54 5.87
N LEU A 281 10.08 -9.34 6.40
CA LEU A 281 11.33 -8.64 6.20
C LEU A 281 12.53 -9.38 6.81
N ALA A 282 12.39 -9.93 8.01
CA ALA A 282 13.43 -10.72 8.66
C ALA A 282 13.83 -11.94 7.81
N PHE A 283 12.84 -12.68 7.32
CA PHE A 283 13.10 -13.84 6.47
C PHE A 283 13.57 -13.46 5.06
N SER A 284 13.08 -12.34 4.53
CA SER A 284 13.56 -11.80 3.25
C SER A 284 15.04 -11.44 3.30
N GLY A 285 15.55 -10.99 4.45
CA GLY A 285 16.98 -10.72 4.63
C GLY A 285 17.84 -11.98 4.49
N VAL A 286 17.36 -13.13 4.98
CA VAL A 286 18.01 -14.44 4.83
C VAL A 286 17.99 -14.90 3.38
N PHE A 287 16.84 -14.82 2.74
CA PHE A 287 16.64 -15.21 1.35
C PHE A 287 17.45 -14.31 0.40
N GLY A 288 17.42 -12.99 0.65
CA GLY A 288 18.20 -12.00 -0.10
C GLY A 288 19.71 -12.22 -0.01
N TYR A 289 20.20 -12.62 1.18
CA TYR A 289 21.59 -13.02 1.32
C TYR A 289 21.98 -14.17 0.37
N GLY A 290 21.13 -15.18 0.24
CA GLY A 290 21.35 -16.28 -0.70
C GLY A 290 21.37 -15.84 -2.16
N ILE A 291 20.50 -14.89 -2.55
CA ILE A 291 20.48 -14.30 -3.90
C ILE A 291 21.80 -13.60 -4.22
N VAL A 292 22.28 -12.78 -3.27
CA VAL A 292 23.54 -12.04 -3.42
C VAL A 292 24.73 -12.99 -3.42
N PHE A 293 24.75 -13.97 -2.51
CA PHE A 293 25.84 -14.96 -2.38
C PHE A 293 26.06 -15.76 -3.67
N ASP A 294 25.00 -16.21 -4.32
CA ASP A 294 25.07 -16.95 -5.59
C ASP A 294 25.11 -16.03 -6.84
N ASN A 295 25.28 -14.71 -6.66
CA ASN A 295 25.33 -13.71 -7.74
C ASN A 295 24.14 -13.80 -8.73
N ILE A 296 22.94 -14.17 -8.25
CA ILE A 296 21.76 -14.34 -9.09
C ILE A 296 21.37 -13.04 -9.79
N THR A 297 21.49 -11.89 -9.11
CA THR A 297 21.22 -10.57 -9.70
C THR A 297 22.10 -10.29 -10.92
N VAL A 298 23.39 -10.61 -10.83
CA VAL A 298 24.34 -10.44 -11.95
C VAL A 298 24.00 -11.40 -13.08
N THR A 299 23.66 -12.63 -12.76
CA THR A 299 23.27 -13.65 -13.75
C THR A 299 22.02 -13.22 -14.52
N ILE A 300 20.98 -12.73 -13.83
CA ILE A 300 19.76 -12.24 -14.47
C ILE A 300 20.06 -10.98 -15.28
N ALA A 301 20.85 -10.04 -14.75
CA ALA A 301 21.21 -8.83 -15.48
C ALA A 301 21.95 -9.15 -16.78
N ASN A 302 22.93 -10.05 -16.74
CA ASN A 302 23.65 -10.48 -17.93
C ASN A 302 22.77 -11.23 -18.95
N ALA A 303 21.84 -12.05 -18.47
CA ALA A 303 20.85 -12.72 -19.34
C ALA A 303 19.93 -11.69 -20.05
N LEU A 304 19.46 -10.67 -19.34
CA LEU A 304 18.64 -9.61 -19.93
C LEU A 304 19.44 -8.75 -20.93
N LEU A 305 20.67 -8.39 -20.60
CA LEU A 305 21.56 -7.65 -21.51
C LEU A 305 21.95 -8.48 -22.74
N GLY A 306 21.99 -9.81 -22.62
CA GLY A 306 22.19 -10.72 -23.74
C GLY A 306 21.02 -10.75 -24.72
N ILE A 307 19.80 -10.39 -24.27
CA ILE A 307 18.61 -10.30 -25.14
C ILE A 307 18.61 -8.98 -25.92
N THR A 308 18.93 -7.87 -25.25
CA THR A 308 18.92 -6.54 -25.86
C THR A 308 19.80 -5.55 -25.12
N SER A 309 20.46 -4.69 -25.84
CA SER A 309 21.17 -3.51 -25.32
C SER A 309 20.33 -2.24 -25.35
N ASN A 310 19.09 -2.29 -25.89
CA ASN A 310 18.21 -1.13 -25.93
C ASN A 310 17.53 -0.93 -24.57
N SER A 311 17.81 0.21 -23.94
CA SER A 311 17.28 0.57 -22.61
C SER A 311 15.76 0.54 -22.53
N ALA A 312 15.03 0.94 -23.58
CA ALA A 312 13.57 0.95 -23.59
C ALA A 312 12.99 -0.48 -23.63
N ILE A 313 13.58 -1.38 -24.41
CA ILE A 313 13.15 -2.78 -24.50
C ILE A 313 13.49 -3.50 -23.18
N LEU A 314 14.64 -3.22 -22.59
CA LEU A 314 15.04 -3.78 -21.31
C LEU A 314 14.08 -3.35 -20.19
N LEU A 315 13.70 -2.07 -20.15
CA LEU A 315 12.69 -1.57 -19.23
C LEU A 315 11.34 -2.27 -19.41
N LEU A 316 10.91 -2.45 -20.67
CA LEU A 316 9.66 -3.15 -20.98
C LEU A 316 9.70 -4.61 -20.49
N LEU A 317 10.80 -5.32 -20.70
CA LEU A 317 10.97 -6.70 -20.21
C LEU A 317 10.89 -6.78 -18.69
N VAL A 318 11.53 -5.83 -17.97
CA VAL A 318 11.45 -5.75 -16.50
C VAL A 318 10.02 -5.47 -16.05
N VAL A 319 9.31 -4.55 -16.71
CA VAL A 319 7.90 -4.25 -16.39
C VAL A 319 7.02 -5.48 -16.59
N VAL A 320 7.16 -6.19 -17.72
CA VAL A 320 6.38 -7.41 -17.99
C VAL A 320 6.70 -8.49 -16.95
N PHE A 321 7.97 -8.68 -16.61
CA PHE A 321 8.37 -9.63 -15.57
C PHE A 321 7.74 -9.28 -14.20
N LEU A 322 7.80 -8.00 -13.79
CA LEU A 322 7.20 -7.55 -12.55
C LEU A 322 5.67 -7.68 -12.55
N LEU A 323 5.00 -7.44 -13.68
CA LEU A 323 3.56 -7.66 -13.82
C LEU A 323 3.20 -9.14 -13.61
N ILE A 324 3.95 -10.06 -14.25
CA ILE A 324 3.73 -11.50 -14.05
C ILE A 324 3.96 -11.89 -12.59
N CYS A 325 5.05 -11.45 -11.98
CA CYS A 325 5.32 -11.72 -10.57
C CYS A 325 4.20 -11.15 -9.66
N GLY A 326 3.75 -9.92 -9.91
CA GLY A 326 2.69 -9.28 -9.14
C GLY A 326 1.33 -9.94 -9.23
N MET A 327 1.03 -10.65 -10.33
CA MET A 327 -0.21 -11.43 -10.44
C MET A 327 -0.28 -12.62 -9.45
N PHE A 328 0.87 -13.13 -9.01
CA PHE A 328 0.96 -14.30 -8.13
C PHE A 328 1.40 -13.96 -6.71
N MET A 329 1.93 -12.77 -6.48
CA MET A 329 2.60 -12.41 -5.23
C MET A 329 2.03 -11.13 -4.61
N ASP A 330 0.85 -11.23 -4.01
CA ASP A 330 0.42 -10.22 -3.04
C ASP A 330 0.69 -10.73 -1.62
N CYS A 331 1.88 -10.45 -1.13
CA CYS A 331 2.39 -10.98 0.11
C CYS A 331 1.61 -10.52 1.36
N LEU A 332 1.00 -9.34 1.31
CA LEU A 332 0.30 -8.76 2.45
C LEU A 332 -1.12 -9.30 2.59
N LEU A 333 -1.82 -9.54 1.47
CA LEU A 333 -3.20 -10.00 1.47
C LEU A 333 -3.32 -11.45 1.96
N TYR A 334 -2.44 -12.33 1.50
CA TYR A 334 -2.51 -13.75 1.80
C TYR A 334 -2.24 -14.09 3.27
N THR A 335 -1.46 -13.25 3.96
CA THR A 335 -1.14 -13.46 5.38
C THR A 335 -2.19 -12.91 6.32
N SER A 336 -2.90 -11.84 5.96
CA SER A 336 -3.99 -11.27 6.77
C SER A 336 -5.27 -12.11 6.69
N ASP A 337 -5.68 -12.56 5.51
CA ASP A 337 -6.88 -13.41 5.35
C ASP A 337 -6.73 -14.77 6.03
N ALA A 338 -5.56 -15.42 5.91
CA ALA A 338 -5.31 -16.69 6.59
C ALA A 338 -5.27 -16.58 8.12
N ALA A 339 -5.06 -15.39 8.68
CA ALA A 339 -5.15 -15.14 10.11
C ALA A 339 -6.60 -14.90 10.57
N ASP A 340 -7.40 -14.18 9.77
CA ASP A 340 -8.80 -13.88 10.09
C ASP A 340 -9.73 -15.09 9.98
N ASP A 341 -9.52 -15.99 9.01
CA ASP A 341 -10.31 -17.22 8.85
C ASP A 341 -10.11 -18.22 10.01
N ARG A 342 -8.99 -18.17 10.73
CA ARG A 342 -8.73 -19.02 11.90
C ARG A 342 -9.27 -18.49 13.22
N ILE A 343 -9.68 -17.25 13.28
CA ILE A 343 -10.24 -16.62 14.49
C ILE A 343 -11.77 -16.77 14.53
N ASN A 344 -12.40 -17.10 13.40
CA ASN A 344 -13.85 -17.25 13.26
C ASN A 344 -14.34 -18.71 13.24
N VAL A 345 -13.52 -19.67 13.70
CA VAL A 345 -13.93 -21.09 13.90
C VAL A 345 -14.01 -21.43 15.37
#